data_1f4315106f29299736938eed7f5856bb
#
_entry.id   1f4315106f29299736938eed7f5856bb
#
_cell.length_a   1.000
_cell.length_b   1.000
_cell.length_c   1.000
_cell.angle_alpha   90.00
_cell.angle_beta   90.00
_cell.angle_gamma   90.00
#
_symmetry.space_group_name_H-M   'P 1'
#
loop_
_entity.id
_entity.type
_entity.pdbx_description
1 polymer ?
#
loop_
_entity_poly.entity_id
_entity_poly.type
_entity_poly.pdbx_seq_one_letter_code
_entity_poly.pdbx_strand_id
1 'polypeptide(L)'
;MSMTMEELEAEVARLKEMVADGAWAKDYIEIWKLQSLYAHLYHIGRRAEIPSLFARKTPGVSLEIEDSGVYEGIEGVTRLWTTIFSEKSHMTAGFLAVHMTVNPVIEINKTGTKAKGIWHSHGFASLRVDGRLTPFLCLGKYDMEYVKEDGQWKFLKFAYRLTFMTPYEKGWTQEPVAASIAGSPTNSPDKPTTYHMPYSPYRINVMQPPPPEPYED
;
A
#
# COMPACT_ATOMS: atom_id res chain seq x y z
N MET A 1 -12.90 -31.38 -41.82
CA MET A 1 -11.75 -30.86 -42.57
C MET A 1 -10.56 -30.91 -41.62
N SER A 2 -9.41 -31.40 -42.10
CA SER A 2 -8.18 -31.43 -41.32
C SER A 2 -7.52 -30.06 -41.41
N MET A 3 -7.11 -29.48 -40.28
CA MET A 3 -6.32 -28.23 -40.25
C MET A 3 -4.98 -28.46 -40.95
N THR A 4 -4.55 -27.47 -41.70
CA THR A 4 -3.17 -27.46 -42.27
C THR A 4 -2.16 -27.16 -41.15
N MET A 5 -0.86 -27.41 -41.39
CA MET A 5 0.20 -27.07 -40.44
C MET A 5 0.26 -25.56 -40.15
N GLU A 6 0.08 -24.74 -41.18
CA GLU A 6 0.06 -23.27 -41.05
C GLU A 6 -1.12 -22.79 -40.20
N GLU A 7 -2.31 -23.35 -40.39
CA GLU A 7 -3.49 -23.05 -39.55
C GLU A 7 -3.26 -23.52 -38.11
N LEU A 8 -2.61 -24.62 -37.88
CA LEU A 8 -2.29 -25.12 -36.54
C LEU A 8 -1.27 -24.21 -35.84
N GLU A 9 -0.22 -23.79 -36.54
CA GLU A 9 0.79 -22.86 -36.00
C GLU A 9 0.17 -21.51 -35.64
N ALA A 10 -0.70 -20.95 -36.47
CA ALA A 10 -1.41 -19.72 -36.21
C ALA A 10 -2.32 -19.85 -34.96
N GLU A 11 -3.05 -20.97 -34.86
CA GLU A 11 -3.91 -21.22 -33.70
C GLU A 11 -3.11 -21.38 -32.39
N VAL A 12 -1.96 -22.09 -32.44
CA VAL A 12 -1.07 -22.20 -31.28
C VAL A 12 -0.50 -20.84 -30.87
N ALA A 13 -0.13 -19.99 -31.82
CA ALA A 13 0.33 -18.63 -31.50
C ALA A 13 -0.78 -17.80 -30.82
N ARG A 14 -1.98 -17.84 -31.37
CA ARG A 14 -3.17 -17.16 -30.78
C ARG A 14 -3.49 -17.66 -29.36
N LEU A 15 -3.44 -18.98 -29.15
CA LEU A 15 -3.69 -19.56 -27.83
C LEU A 15 -2.61 -19.18 -26.82
N LYS A 16 -1.33 -19.08 -27.22
CA LYS A 16 -0.25 -18.61 -26.36
C LYS A 16 -0.46 -17.17 -25.92
N GLU A 17 -0.89 -16.29 -26.83
CA GLU A 17 -1.23 -14.90 -26.51
C GLU A 17 -2.38 -14.83 -25.51
N MET A 18 -3.49 -15.54 -25.77
CA MET A 18 -4.62 -15.60 -24.84
C MET A 18 -4.24 -16.13 -23.45
N VAL A 19 -3.34 -17.10 -23.36
CA VAL A 19 -2.85 -17.62 -22.09
C VAL A 19 -1.99 -16.59 -21.38
N ALA A 20 -1.14 -15.85 -22.11
CA ALA A 20 -0.34 -14.77 -21.54
C ALA A 20 -1.21 -13.64 -20.99
N ASP A 21 -2.23 -13.20 -21.74
CA ASP A 21 -3.21 -12.21 -21.30
C ASP A 21 -3.99 -12.68 -20.06
N GLY A 22 -4.40 -13.94 -20.07
CA GLY A 22 -5.09 -14.54 -18.92
C GLY A 22 -4.19 -14.60 -17.67
N ALA A 23 -2.91 -14.90 -17.83
CA ALA A 23 -1.94 -14.90 -16.74
C ALA A 23 -1.73 -13.49 -16.17
N TRP A 24 -1.59 -12.48 -17.03
CA TRP A 24 -1.48 -11.10 -16.63
C TRP A 24 -2.72 -10.62 -15.85
N ALA A 25 -3.92 -10.90 -16.36
CA ALA A 25 -5.17 -10.53 -15.70
C ALA A 25 -5.31 -11.20 -14.32
N LYS A 26 -4.91 -12.48 -14.22
CA LYS A 26 -4.86 -13.20 -12.95
C LYS A 26 -3.92 -12.52 -11.95
N ASP A 27 -2.71 -12.20 -12.37
CA ASP A 27 -1.72 -11.54 -11.53
C ASP A 27 -2.20 -10.16 -11.06
N TYR A 28 -2.82 -9.38 -11.95
CA TYR A 28 -3.43 -8.11 -11.59
C TYR A 28 -4.49 -8.25 -10.48
N ILE A 29 -5.38 -9.23 -10.62
CA ILE A 29 -6.42 -9.53 -9.63
C ILE A 29 -5.80 -10.01 -8.31
N GLU A 30 -4.76 -10.82 -8.35
CA GLU A 30 -4.08 -11.32 -7.14
C GLU A 30 -3.40 -10.18 -6.38
N ILE A 31 -2.74 -9.23 -7.06
CA ILE A 31 -2.18 -8.03 -6.44
C ILE A 31 -3.29 -7.17 -5.84
N TRP A 32 -4.41 -6.98 -6.55
CA TRP A 32 -5.55 -6.25 -6.01
C TRP A 32 -6.10 -6.90 -4.73
N LYS A 33 -6.25 -8.23 -4.73
CA LYS A 33 -6.68 -8.98 -3.53
C LYS A 33 -5.68 -8.83 -2.38
N LEU A 34 -4.38 -8.86 -2.65
CA LEU A 34 -3.34 -8.67 -1.64
C LEU A 34 -3.47 -7.29 -0.97
N GLN A 35 -3.61 -6.23 -1.78
CA GLN A 35 -3.79 -4.87 -1.27
C GLN A 35 -5.10 -4.71 -0.49
N SER A 36 -6.18 -5.31 -0.97
CA SER A 36 -7.48 -5.30 -0.29
C SER A 36 -7.42 -6.07 1.03
N LEU A 37 -6.76 -7.21 1.05
CA LEU A 37 -6.60 -8.02 2.28
C LEU A 37 -5.86 -7.23 3.37
N TYR A 38 -4.79 -6.52 2.99
CA TYR A 38 -4.11 -5.61 3.91
C TYR A 38 -5.09 -4.60 4.54
N ALA A 39 -5.87 -3.90 3.71
CA ALA A 39 -6.82 -2.91 4.19
C ALA A 39 -7.84 -3.51 5.15
N HIS A 40 -8.42 -4.67 4.82
CA HIS A 40 -9.37 -5.35 5.69
C HIS A 40 -8.76 -5.80 7.00
N LEU A 41 -7.57 -6.40 7.01
CA LEU A 41 -6.87 -6.78 8.25
C LEU A 41 -6.59 -5.56 9.14
N TYR A 42 -6.20 -4.45 8.51
CA TYR A 42 -6.00 -3.19 9.23
C TYR A 42 -7.29 -2.68 9.88
N HIS A 43 -8.42 -2.67 9.12
CA HIS A 43 -9.70 -2.15 9.59
C HIS A 43 -10.31 -2.95 10.75
N ILE A 44 -10.13 -4.27 10.77
CA ILE A 44 -10.69 -5.14 11.81
C ILE A 44 -9.72 -5.38 12.99
N GLY A 45 -8.55 -4.69 12.99
CA GLY A 45 -7.59 -4.78 14.07
C GLY A 45 -6.65 -5.99 14.05
N ARG A 46 -6.73 -6.86 13.04
CA ARG A 46 -5.85 -8.04 12.88
C ARG A 46 -4.47 -7.67 12.33
N ARG A 47 -3.87 -6.65 12.89
CA ARG A 47 -2.62 -6.04 12.40
C ARG A 47 -1.41 -6.96 12.53
N ALA A 48 -1.40 -7.81 13.53
CA ALA A 48 -0.34 -8.80 13.71
C ALA A 48 -0.21 -9.81 12.55
N GLU A 49 -1.23 -9.92 11.69
CA GLU A 49 -1.21 -10.79 10.52
C GLU A 49 -0.63 -10.10 9.27
N ILE A 50 -0.61 -8.77 9.24
CA ILE A 50 -0.12 -8.00 8.09
C ILE A 50 1.31 -8.37 7.68
N PRO A 51 2.27 -8.62 8.60
CA PRO A 51 3.61 -9.06 8.21
C PRO A 51 3.66 -10.35 7.36
N SER A 52 2.63 -11.19 7.39
CA SER A 52 2.55 -12.39 6.56
C SER A 52 2.33 -12.10 5.07
N LEU A 53 1.90 -10.89 4.75
CA LEU A 53 1.68 -10.42 3.39
C LEU A 53 2.98 -9.96 2.69
N PHE A 54 4.06 -9.80 3.45
CA PHE A 54 5.35 -9.35 2.95
C PHE A 54 6.24 -10.51 2.49
N ALA A 55 7.14 -10.20 1.59
CA ALA A 55 8.17 -11.13 1.09
C ALA A 55 9.06 -11.63 2.24
N ARG A 56 9.55 -12.88 2.10
CA ARG A 56 10.40 -13.53 3.08
C ARG A 56 11.73 -14.00 2.50
N LYS A 57 11.76 -14.23 1.18
CA LYS A 57 12.90 -14.78 0.45
C LYS A 57 13.64 -13.71 -0.35
N THR A 58 12.92 -12.70 -0.79
CA THR A 58 13.47 -11.60 -1.59
C THR A 58 14.02 -10.51 -0.67
N PRO A 59 15.28 -10.10 -0.83
CA PRO A 59 15.87 -9.03 -0.04
C PRO A 59 15.25 -7.66 -0.42
N GLY A 60 15.34 -6.69 0.50
CA GLY A 60 14.89 -5.32 0.27
C GLY A 60 13.46 -5.04 0.72
N VAL A 61 12.87 -5.92 1.54
CA VAL A 61 11.59 -5.65 2.21
C VAL A 61 11.69 -4.38 3.02
N SER A 62 10.73 -3.48 2.82
CA SER A 62 10.62 -2.25 3.61
C SER A 62 9.19 -1.78 3.74
N LEU A 63 8.94 -1.04 4.81
CA LEU A 63 7.67 -0.40 5.10
C LEU A 63 7.91 1.05 5.53
N GLU A 64 7.19 1.98 4.95
CA GLU A 64 7.19 3.38 5.32
C GLU A 64 5.73 3.88 5.39
N ILE A 65 5.33 4.47 6.50
CA ILE A 65 4.00 5.04 6.67
C ILE A 65 4.15 6.50 7.09
N GLU A 66 3.65 7.40 6.25
CA GLU A 66 3.68 8.84 6.48
C GLU A 66 5.12 9.35 6.73
N ASP A 67 5.31 10.02 7.85
CA ASP A 67 6.58 10.55 8.34
C ASP A 67 7.18 9.72 9.49
N SER A 68 6.72 8.48 9.65
CA SER A 68 7.19 7.58 10.72
C SER A 68 8.61 7.08 10.52
N GLY A 69 9.18 7.24 9.33
CA GLY A 69 10.45 6.65 8.92
C GLY A 69 10.30 5.29 8.24
N VAL A 70 11.42 4.70 7.87
CA VAL A 70 11.49 3.42 7.15
C VAL A 70 11.81 2.29 8.11
N TYR A 71 11.03 1.22 8.03
CA TYR A 71 11.21 -0.04 8.75
C TYR A 71 11.71 -1.09 7.76
N GLU A 72 12.94 -1.54 7.95
CA GLU A 72 13.63 -2.45 7.02
C GLU A 72 13.50 -3.91 7.43
N GLY A 73 13.42 -4.76 6.43
CA GLY A 73 13.28 -6.19 6.62
C GLY A 73 11.96 -6.60 7.27
N ILE A 74 11.77 -7.89 7.41
CA ILE A 74 10.53 -8.41 8.00
C ILE A 74 10.44 -8.14 9.51
N GLU A 75 11.58 -8.02 10.18
CA GLU A 75 11.65 -7.66 11.60
C GLU A 75 11.15 -6.21 11.80
N GLY A 76 11.59 -5.26 10.96
CA GLY A 76 11.13 -3.88 11.00
C GLY A 76 9.63 -3.78 10.73
N VAL A 77 9.14 -4.46 9.68
CA VAL A 77 7.70 -4.55 9.36
C VAL A 77 6.91 -5.13 10.55
N THR A 78 7.39 -6.21 11.15
CA THR A 78 6.73 -6.84 12.30
C THR A 78 6.69 -5.90 13.49
N ARG A 79 7.80 -5.24 13.79
CA ARG A 79 7.90 -4.25 14.89
C ARG A 79 6.86 -3.14 14.74
N LEU A 80 6.69 -2.57 13.54
CA LEU A 80 5.67 -1.55 13.31
C LEU A 80 4.27 -2.07 13.62
N TRP A 81 3.87 -3.19 13.05
CA TRP A 81 2.52 -3.70 13.16
C TRP A 81 2.16 -4.29 14.53
N THR A 82 3.14 -4.79 15.28
CA THR A 82 2.87 -5.41 16.58
C THR A 82 3.13 -4.49 17.76
N THR A 83 3.96 -3.47 17.61
CA THR A 83 4.35 -2.58 18.72
C THR A 83 3.69 -1.21 18.58
N ILE A 84 3.87 -0.54 17.43
CA ILE A 84 3.42 0.84 17.23
C ILE A 84 1.92 0.87 16.92
N PHE A 85 1.48 0.09 15.95
CA PHE A 85 0.07 -0.06 15.60
C PHE A 85 -0.57 -1.29 16.25
N SER A 86 -0.29 -1.51 17.54
CA SER A 86 -0.81 -2.69 18.24
C SER A 86 -2.34 -2.76 18.22
N GLU A 87 -2.86 -3.96 18.36
CA GLU A 87 -4.32 -4.22 18.38
C GLU A 87 -5.07 -3.50 19.50
N LYS A 88 -4.36 -3.09 20.57
CA LYS A 88 -4.94 -2.39 21.72
C LYS A 88 -5.71 -1.13 21.35
N SER A 89 -5.31 -0.42 20.30
CA SER A 89 -6.03 0.78 19.84
C SER A 89 -7.45 0.46 19.36
N HIS A 90 -7.65 -0.68 18.69
CA HIS A 90 -8.97 -1.14 18.24
C HIS A 90 -9.90 -1.56 19.37
N MET A 91 -9.36 -1.87 20.53
CA MET A 91 -10.12 -2.22 21.74
C MET A 91 -10.60 -1.01 22.51
N THR A 92 -10.32 0.20 22.03
CA THR A 92 -10.72 1.46 22.68
C THR A 92 -12.07 1.92 22.15
N ALA A 93 -13.03 2.16 23.04
CA ALA A 93 -14.35 2.65 22.67
C ALA A 93 -14.27 3.96 21.85
N GLY A 94 -14.96 4.00 20.71
CA GLY A 94 -14.99 5.12 19.80
C GLY A 94 -13.81 5.18 18.81
N PHE A 95 -12.82 4.32 18.91
CA PHE A 95 -11.75 4.24 17.92
C PHE A 95 -12.28 3.79 16.55
N LEU A 96 -11.84 4.46 15.51
CA LEU A 96 -12.06 4.08 14.11
C LEU A 96 -10.77 4.39 13.35
N ALA A 97 -10.36 3.48 12.47
CA ALA A 97 -9.31 3.77 11.49
C ALA A 97 -9.60 2.96 10.21
N VAL A 98 -10.00 3.67 9.17
CA VAL A 98 -10.36 3.11 7.87
C VAL A 98 -9.52 3.79 6.80
N HIS A 99 -8.82 3.02 5.99
CA HIS A 99 -8.08 3.48 4.82
C HIS A 99 -8.49 2.66 3.61
N MET A 100 -9.21 3.26 2.69
CA MET A 100 -9.60 2.61 1.45
C MET A 100 -8.42 2.57 0.48
N THR A 101 -8.37 1.53 -0.34
CA THR A 101 -7.39 1.38 -1.43
C THR A 101 -8.17 1.34 -2.74
N VAL A 102 -8.07 2.41 -3.52
CA VAL A 102 -8.90 2.60 -4.72
C VAL A 102 -8.05 3.09 -5.89
N ASN A 103 -8.61 3.01 -7.10
CA ASN A 103 -8.04 3.50 -8.35
C ASN A 103 -6.58 3.07 -8.56
N PRO A 104 -6.30 1.76 -8.61
CA PRO A 104 -4.93 1.29 -8.84
C PRO A 104 -4.46 1.57 -10.27
N VAL A 105 -3.16 1.85 -10.38
CA VAL A 105 -2.38 1.61 -11.60
C VAL A 105 -1.31 0.61 -11.21
N ILE A 106 -1.29 -0.55 -11.87
CA ILE A 106 -0.39 -1.66 -11.56
C ILE A 106 0.34 -2.03 -12.85
N GLU A 107 1.67 -1.98 -12.81
CA GLU A 107 2.56 -2.42 -13.86
C GLU A 107 3.22 -3.73 -13.43
N ILE A 108 3.09 -4.76 -14.25
CA ILE A 108 3.66 -6.09 -14.01
C ILE A 108 4.75 -6.31 -15.06
N ASN A 109 5.93 -6.77 -14.62
CA ASN A 109 7.01 -7.06 -15.56
C ASN A 109 6.67 -8.27 -16.44
N LYS A 110 7.34 -8.39 -17.58
CA LYS A 110 7.10 -9.39 -18.61
C LYS A 110 7.15 -10.85 -18.13
N THR A 111 7.96 -11.10 -17.11
CA THR A 111 8.07 -12.45 -16.51
C THR A 111 6.99 -12.76 -15.48
N GLY A 112 6.12 -11.79 -15.11
CA GLY A 112 5.10 -11.99 -14.11
C GLY A 112 5.64 -12.25 -12.71
N THR A 113 6.83 -11.72 -12.38
CA THR A 113 7.50 -11.98 -11.09
C THR A 113 7.68 -10.75 -10.22
N LYS A 114 7.58 -9.54 -10.81
CA LYS A 114 7.67 -8.25 -10.12
C LYS A 114 6.55 -7.33 -10.59
N ALA A 115 6.08 -6.48 -9.71
CA ALA A 115 5.13 -5.44 -10.07
C ALA A 115 5.38 -4.17 -9.28
N LYS A 116 4.94 -3.04 -9.83
CA LYS A 116 4.82 -1.74 -9.17
C LYS A 116 3.35 -1.36 -9.14
N GLY A 117 2.94 -0.62 -8.13
CA GLY A 117 1.55 -0.18 -8.08
C GLY A 117 1.38 1.08 -7.27
N ILE A 118 0.47 1.93 -7.73
CA ILE A 118 0.03 3.08 -6.99
C ILE A 118 -1.47 2.98 -6.72
N TRP A 119 -1.89 3.39 -5.53
CA TRP A 119 -3.27 3.38 -5.10
C TRP A 119 -3.62 4.70 -4.46
N HIS A 120 -4.76 5.25 -4.78
CA HIS A 120 -5.31 6.32 -3.97
C HIS A 120 -5.87 5.74 -2.67
N SER A 121 -5.69 6.48 -1.58
CA SER A 121 -6.27 6.13 -0.29
C SER A 121 -6.93 7.36 0.31
N HIS A 122 -8.20 7.25 0.56
CA HIS A 122 -8.90 8.15 1.46
C HIS A 122 -9.37 7.38 2.67
N GLY A 123 -9.44 8.04 3.80
CA GLY A 123 -9.74 7.38 5.04
C GLY A 123 -10.42 8.26 6.07
N PHE A 124 -10.91 7.59 7.08
CA PHE A 124 -11.58 8.19 8.22
C PHE A 124 -10.97 7.62 9.48
N ALA A 125 -10.70 8.47 10.45
CA ALA A 125 -10.25 8.02 11.75
C ALA A 125 -11.02 8.72 12.87
N SER A 126 -11.17 8.05 14.00
CA SER A 126 -11.59 8.66 15.26
C SER A 126 -10.54 8.34 16.29
N LEU A 127 -9.78 9.35 16.68
CA LEU A 127 -8.66 9.24 17.61
C LEU A 127 -8.92 10.09 18.84
N ARG A 128 -8.29 9.75 19.97
CA ARG A 128 -8.30 10.61 21.14
C ARG A 128 -7.14 11.59 21.09
N VAL A 129 -7.47 12.87 20.97
CA VAL A 129 -6.52 13.98 21.03
C VAL A 129 -6.84 14.75 22.30
N ASP A 130 -5.89 14.88 23.19
CA ASP A 130 -6.06 15.55 24.51
C ASP A 130 -7.28 15.04 25.29
N GLY A 131 -7.51 13.72 25.26
CA GLY A 131 -8.64 13.07 25.94
C GLY A 131 -9.98 13.16 25.21
N ARG A 132 -10.12 14.01 24.18
CA ARG A 132 -11.34 14.18 23.38
C ARG A 132 -11.31 13.28 22.15
N LEU A 133 -12.40 12.58 21.89
CA LEU A 133 -12.58 11.83 20.65
C LEU A 133 -12.75 12.79 19.47
N THR A 134 -11.84 12.76 18.53
CA THR A 134 -11.75 13.69 17.40
C THR A 134 -11.85 12.93 16.09
N PRO A 135 -12.77 13.27 15.20
CA PRO A 135 -12.86 12.67 13.86
C PRO A 135 -11.84 13.31 12.91
N PHE A 136 -11.23 12.49 12.06
CA PHE A 136 -10.25 12.90 11.06
C PHE A 136 -10.64 12.44 9.65
N LEU A 137 -10.29 13.28 8.68
CA LEU A 137 -10.22 12.92 7.26
C LEU A 137 -8.77 12.71 6.87
N CYS A 138 -8.52 11.64 6.13
CA CYS A 138 -7.19 11.30 5.63
C CYS A 138 -7.21 11.15 4.11
N LEU A 139 -6.16 11.63 3.45
CA LEU A 139 -5.91 11.40 2.02
C LEU A 139 -4.43 11.12 1.82
N GLY A 140 -4.14 10.13 0.98
CA GLY A 140 -2.78 9.79 0.60
C GLY A 140 -2.74 8.84 -0.58
N LYS A 141 -1.55 8.32 -0.85
CA LYS A 141 -1.32 7.28 -1.86
C LYS A 141 -0.48 6.16 -1.27
N TYR A 142 -0.78 4.94 -1.67
CA TYR A 142 0.16 3.83 -1.52
C TYR A 142 1.06 3.77 -2.75
N ASP A 143 2.36 3.67 -2.51
CA ASP A 143 3.43 3.52 -3.48
C ASP A 143 4.09 2.17 -3.20
N MET A 144 3.90 1.22 -4.10
CA MET A 144 4.07 -0.19 -3.81
C MET A 144 5.02 -0.88 -4.79
N GLU A 145 5.88 -1.74 -4.26
CA GLU A 145 6.57 -2.76 -5.06
C GLU A 145 6.15 -4.15 -4.57
N TYR A 146 5.92 -5.03 -5.51
CA TYR A 146 5.49 -6.41 -5.28
C TYR A 146 6.46 -7.40 -5.89
N VAL A 147 6.53 -8.59 -5.30
CA VAL A 147 7.30 -9.72 -5.83
C VAL A 147 6.48 -11.00 -5.69
N LYS A 148 6.68 -11.93 -6.61
CA LYS A 148 6.05 -13.24 -6.54
C LYS A 148 6.99 -14.25 -5.90
N GLU A 149 6.62 -14.80 -4.74
CA GLU A 149 7.33 -15.88 -4.05
C GLU A 149 6.46 -17.13 -3.99
N ASP A 150 7.00 -18.27 -4.40
CA ASP A 150 6.27 -19.55 -4.42
C ASP A 150 4.90 -19.46 -5.12
N GLY A 151 4.83 -18.69 -6.21
CA GLY A 151 3.60 -18.47 -6.97
C GLY A 151 2.59 -17.53 -6.33
N GLN A 152 2.93 -16.86 -5.24
CA GLN A 152 2.08 -15.89 -4.54
C GLN A 152 2.67 -14.48 -4.56
N TRP A 153 1.86 -13.49 -4.84
CA TRP A 153 2.26 -12.09 -4.74
C TRP A 153 2.43 -11.66 -3.29
N LYS A 154 3.49 -10.91 -3.02
CA LYS A 154 3.88 -10.39 -1.70
C LYS A 154 4.29 -8.92 -1.83
N PHE A 155 4.11 -8.15 -0.75
CA PHE A 155 4.68 -6.82 -0.66
C PHE A 155 6.21 -6.93 -0.55
N LEU A 156 6.93 -6.19 -1.40
CA LEU A 156 8.37 -5.99 -1.29
C LEU A 156 8.65 -4.63 -0.65
N LYS A 157 8.14 -3.56 -1.24
CA LYS A 157 8.14 -2.24 -0.62
C LYS A 157 6.72 -1.72 -0.47
N PHE A 158 6.45 -1.23 0.69
CA PHE A 158 5.15 -0.67 1.06
C PHE A 158 5.37 0.74 1.56
N ALA A 159 4.89 1.75 0.85
CA ALA A 159 4.97 3.12 1.29
C ALA A 159 3.60 3.80 1.24
N TYR A 160 3.18 4.38 2.35
CA TYR A 160 2.01 5.25 2.41
C TYR A 160 2.45 6.70 2.45
N ARG A 161 2.13 7.44 1.40
CA ARG A 161 2.49 8.85 1.20
C ARG A 161 1.30 9.71 1.58
N LEU A 162 1.35 10.30 2.76
CA LEU A 162 0.28 11.14 3.28
C LEU A 162 0.18 12.45 2.49
N THR A 163 -1.03 12.81 2.07
CA THR A 163 -1.34 14.13 1.52
C THR A 163 -1.85 15.05 2.63
N PHE A 164 -2.83 14.59 3.39
CA PHE A 164 -3.27 15.28 4.62
C PHE A 164 -3.93 14.30 5.59
N MET A 165 -3.88 14.66 6.86
CA MET A 165 -4.71 14.10 7.94
C MET A 165 -5.20 15.25 8.80
N THR A 166 -6.47 15.60 8.67
CA THR A 166 -7.05 16.83 9.23
C THR A 166 -8.23 16.52 10.14
N PRO A 167 -8.41 17.25 11.26
CA PRO A 167 -9.66 17.19 11.99
C PRO A 167 -10.84 17.61 11.10
N TYR A 168 -11.94 16.85 11.18
CA TYR A 168 -13.13 17.10 10.35
C TYR A 168 -13.63 18.54 10.43
N GLU A 169 -13.60 19.14 11.62
CA GLU A 169 -14.11 20.50 11.88
C GLU A 169 -13.22 21.61 11.32
N LYS A 170 -11.91 21.32 11.04
CA LYS A 170 -10.95 22.32 10.54
C LYS A 170 -10.71 22.22 9.04
N GLY A 171 -10.60 20.99 8.53
CA GLY A 171 -10.29 20.73 7.13
C GLY A 171 -8.81 20.98 6.79
N TRP A 172 -8.41 20.44 5.62
CA TRP A 172 -7.00 20.43 5.19
C TRP A 172 -6.42 21.80 4.82
N THR A 173 -7.25 22.80 4.59
CA THR A 173 -6.78 24.16 4.32
C THR A 173 -6.33 24.92 5.59
N GLN A 174 -6.82 24.53 6.76
CA GLN A 174 -6.48 25.14 8.04
C GLN A 174 -5.44 24.30 8.80
N GLU A 175 -5.61 22.98 8.83
CA GLU A 175 -4.74 22.07 9.58
C GLU A 175 -4.49 20.79 8.77
N PRO A 176 -3.62 20.81 7.77
CA PRO A 176 -3.43 19.68 6.85
C PRO A 176 -2.78 18.46 7.49
N VAL A 177 -1.94 18.61 8.50
CA VAL A 177 -1.25 17.53 9.20
C VAL A 177 -1.43 17.69 10.69
N ALA A 178 -2.57 17.23 11.20
CA ALA A 178 -2.94 17.36 12.62
C ALA A 178 -2.53 16.17 13.48
N ALA A 179 -2.21 15.04 12.87
CA ALA A 179 -1.76 13.85 13.56
C ALA A 179 -0.64 13.17 12.77
N SER A 180 0.40 12.82 13.47
CA SER A 180 1.56 12.14 12.95
C SER A 180 2.05 11.13 13.97
N ILE A 181 2.62 10.03 13.53
CA ILE A 181 3.28 9.08 14.41
C ILE A 181 4.78 9.39 14.59
N ALA A 182 5.30 10.38 13.86
CA ALA A 182 6.68 10.84 14.01
C ALA A 182 6.93 11.34 15.44
N GLY A 183 8.09 11.00 15.97
CA GLY A 183 8.49 11.43 17.30
C GLY A 183 7.81 10.69 18.46
N SER A 184 6.97 9.68 18.20
CA SER A 184 6.47 8.80 19.27
C SER A 184 7.64 8.07 19.96
N PRO A 185 7.66 8.00 21.31
CA PRO A 185 8.70 7.24 22.04
C PRO A 185 8.78 5.75 21.64
N THR A 186 7.70 5.19 21.13
CA THR A 186 7.64 3.81 20.64
C THR A 186 7.99 3.68 19.16
N ASN A 187 8.13 4.81 18.46
CA ASN A 187 8.52 4.85 17.07
C ASN A 187 10.04 4.73 16.96
N SER A 188 10.52 3.60 16.45
CA SER A 188 11.95 3.30 16.26
C SER A 188 12.20 2.83 14.83
N PRO A 189 12.15 3.75 13.83
CA PRO A 189 12.46 3.41 12.45
C PRO A 189 13.95 3.09 12.30
N ASP A 190 14.27 2.29 11.29
CA ASP A 190 15.66 1.95 10.95
C ASP A 190 16.33 3.07 10.16
N LYS A 191 15.52 3.88 9.42
CA LYS A 191 15.98 5.05 8.66
C LYS A 191 14.97 6.20 8.74
N PRO A 192 15.41 7.45 8.51
CA PRO A 192 14.49 8.57 8.34
C PRO A 192 13.50 8.35 7.20
N THR A 193 12.37 9.06 7.25
CA THR A 193 11.40 9.07 6.14
C THR A 193 12.03 9.53 4.84
N THR A 194 11.64 8.89 3.73
CA THR A 194 12.12 9.24 2.38
C THR A 194 11.24 10.27 1.69
N TYR A 195 10.04 10.50 2.22
CA TYR A 195 9.03 11.35 1.60
C TYR A 195 8.29 12.17 2.64
N HIS A 196 8.27 13.48 2.42
CA HIS A 196 7.47 14.38 3.24
C HIS A 196 6.98 15.56 2.37
N MET A 197 5.87 15.35 1.66
CA MET A 197 5.21 16.37 0.84
C MET A 197 3.71 16.43 1.12
N PRO A 198 3.29 16.71 2.35
CA PRO A 198 1.88 16.89 2.67
C PRO A 198 1.31 18.10 1.95
N TYR A 199 0.01 18.21 1.86
CA TYR A 199 -0.68 19.39 1.35
C TYR A 199 -0.22 20.66 2.08
N SER A 200 -0.10 21.74 1.32
CA SER A 200 0.13 23.07 1.87
C SER A 200 -0.73 24.10 1.13
N PRO A 201 -1.44 25.00 1.83
CA PRO A 201 -2.21 26.08 1.20
C PRO A 201 -1.33 27.14 0.54
N TYR A 202 -0.01 27.10 0.75
CA TYR A 202 0.95 28.12 0.32
C TYR A 202 1.81 27.70 -0.89
N ARG A 203 1.50 26.58 -1.53
CA ARG A 203 2.23 26.09 -2.71
C ARG A 203 1.30 25.46 -3.74
N ILE A 204 1.80 25.26 -4.97
CA ILE A 204 1.14 24.40 -5.94
C ILE A 204 1.26 22.96 -5.45
N ASN A 205 0.12 22.30 -5.21
CA ASN A 205 0.07 20.94 -4.73
C ASN A 205 -0.03 19.97 -5.91
N VAL A 206 1.00 19.16 -6.11
CA VAL A 206 1.01 18.06 -7.06
C VAL A 206 1.05 16.77 -6.26
N MET A 207 0.04 15.94 -6.43
CA MET A 207 -0.04 14.67 -5.70
C MET A 207 1.03 13.70 -6.20
N GLN A 208 2.01 13.44 -5.33
CA GLN A 208 3.10 12.51 -5.57
C GLN A 208 2.83 11.15 -4.89
N PRO A 209 3.48 10.07 -5.33
CA PRO A 209 4.23 9.96 -6.60
C PRO A 209 3.31 9.87 -7.81
N PRO A 210 3.86 10.02 -9.04
CA PRO A 210 3.13 9.76 -10.28
C PRO A 210 2.82 8.27 -10.43
N PRO A 211 1.95 7.88 -11.39
CA PRO A 211 1.80 6.47 -11.74
C PRO A 211 3.14 5.81 -12.10
N PRO A 212 3.31 4.53 -11.80
CA PRO A 212 4.52 3.82 -12.20
C PRO A 212 4.63 3.75 -13.73
N GLU A 213 5.85 3.95 -14.23
CA GLU A 213 6.14 3.69 -15.64
C GLU A 213 6.15 2.17 -15.92
N PRO A 214 5.70 1.74 -17.12
CA PRO A 214 5.83 0.36 -17.54
C PRO A 214 7.29 -0.15 -17.42
N TYR A 215 7.46 -1.46 -17.30
CA TYR A 215 8.79 -2.05 -17.35
C TYR A 215 9.35 -1.98 -18.78
N GLU A 216 10.63 -1.65 -18.91
CA GLU A 216 11.34 -1.52 -20.20
C GLU A 216 11.82 -2.84 -20.78
N ASP A 217 11.49 -3.99 -20.21
CA ASP A 217 11.98 -5.33 -20.55
C ASP A 217 11.17 -6.09 -21.63
#